data_8090ce40c1634102d776c2837d65b288
#
_entry.id   8090ce40c1634102d776c2837d65b288
#
_cell.length_a   1.000
_cell.length_b   1.000
_cell.length_c   1.000
_cell.angle_alpha   90.00
_cell.angle_beta   90.00
_cell.angle_gamma   90.00
#
_symmetry.space_group_name_H-M   'P 1'
#
loop_
_entity.id
_entity.type
_entity.pdbx_description
1 polymer ?
#
loop_
_entity_poly.entity_id
_entity_poly.type
_entity_poly.pdbx_seq_one_letter_code
_entity_poly.pdbx_strand_id
1 'polypeptide(L)'
;LLFLSNMTFAEDKINHYTEGIPIDTTEVSISDKTNIPDRLYVDSLSLKRHFIHRIGIEARPGYIFPTSSFFRGENLNWKPIENSLSLHLKYSFQFHPNTYTDRIYRGAYQGIGVAYYNMYEKPQLGNPLTVYLFQGARIARFNQRLSLNYEWNFGASFGWKPYHSDLNPYNKVIGSKVNAYLNTNFYFNWMLSPKFDFTTGVAVTHFSNGNTKFPNAGLNSIGLKVGLVYNINRKEECFAKPLYQSPVPKFPRHISYDLVLFGSWRRKGVTIGEGQMVASPEAYPVLGFNFAPMYNFGYKFRAGISLDGVYDGSANVYSPDGYGDEFLKPSAGKQLALGVSGRAEYVMPYFTVGIGLGTNVIHAGGDLKSFYQILALKIEVTRSSFLHIGYNLQDFHDPNYLMLGFGFRFNNKYPTFHRR
;
A
#
# COMPACT_ATOMS: atom_id res chain seq x y z
N LEU A 1 13.48 -0.77 -4.92
CA LEU A 1 13.90 -1.32 -3.62
C LEU A 1 15.19 -0.70 -3.05
N LEU A 2 15.91 0.16 -3.77
CA LEU A 2 17.20 0.78 -3.34
C LEU A 2 17.05 2.13 -2.63
N PHE A 3 15.85 2.57 -2.24
CA PHE A 3 15.62 3.89 -1.65
C PHE A 3 15.33 3.90 -0.13
N LEU A 4 15.51 2.79 0.56
CA LEU A 4 15.21 2.71 2.01
C LEU A 4 16.43 2.83 2.94
N SER A 5 17.63 3.01 2.43
CA SER A 5 18.85 2.87 3.26
C SER A 5 19.40 4.14 3.90
N ASN A 6 18.85 5.35 3.67
CA ASN A 6 19.38 6.58 4.28
C ASN A 6 18.27 7.52 4.79
N MET A 7 17.48 7.08 5.77
CA MET A 7 16.73 7.99 6.63
C MET A 7 17.38 8.05 8.01
N THR A 8 18.43 8.85 8.15
CA THR A 8 18.93 9.30 9.44
C THR A 8 17.95 10.32 10.01
N PHE A 9 17.36 10.00 11.15
CA PHE A 9 16.55 10.94 11.92
C PHE A 9 17.44 12.04 12.49
N ALA A 10 17.16 13.30 12.14
CA ALA A 10 17.70 14.43 12.86
C ALA A 10 17.03 14.48 14.25
N GLU A 11 17.78 14.16 15.28
CA GLU A 11 17.41 14.42 16.67
C GLU A 11 17.53 15.93 16.93
N ASP A 12 16.40 16.59 17.15
CA ASP A 12 16.39 17.95 17.69
C ASP A 12 16.89 17.93 19.14
N LYS A 13 18.09 18.45 19.33
CA LYS A 13 18.63 18.75 20.65
C LYS A 13 17.77 19.82 21.32
N ILE A 14 17.05 19.41 22.36
CA ILE A 14 16.39 20.34 23.28
C ILE A 14 17.45 20.78 24.28
N ASN A 15 17.91 22.01 24.18
CA ASN A 15 18.73 22.66 25.19
C ASN A 15 17.89 22.97 26.44
N HIS A 16 18.29 22.40 27.56
CA HIS A 16 17.83 22.79 28.89
C HIS A 16 18.37 24.18 29.25
N TYR A 17 17.48 25.12 29.47
CA TYR A 17 17.73 26.26 30.34
C TYR A 17 16.78 26.15 31.53
N THR A 18 17.32 25.76 32.67
CA THR A 18 16.67 25.91 33.97
C THR A 18 17.28 27.14 34.63
N GLU A 19 16.54 28.24 34.69
CA GLU A 19 16.79 29.30 35.67
C GLU A 19 15.64 29.28 36.67
N GLY A 20 16.03 29.21 37.94
CA GLY A 20 15.16 29.04 39.07
C GLY A 20 14.35 30.29 39.41
N ILE A 21 13.05 30.07 39.66
CA ILE A 21 12.19 31.03 40.36
C ILE A 21 11.84 30.40 41.71
N PRO A 22 12.01 31.11 42.85
CA PRO A 22 11.67 30.57 44.16
C PRO A 22 10.17 30.42 44.31
N ILE A 23 9.73 29.23 44.70
CA ILE A 23 8.31 28.92 44.98
C ILE A 23 8.07 29.30 46.46
N ASP A 24 7.21 30.28 46.67
CA ASP A 24 6.67 30.61 47.99
C ASP A 24 5.59 29.57 48.34
N THR A 25 5.85 28.78 49.40
CA THR A 25 4.93 27.76 49.90
C THR A 25 3.95 28.38 50.87
N THR A 26 2.83 28.90 50.37
CA THR A 26 1.65 29.14 51.16
C THR A 26 0.62 28.05 50.89
N GLU A 27 0.27 27.32 51.94
CA GLU A 27 -0.77 26.29 51.93
C GLU A 27 -2.11 26.87 51.40
N VAL A 28 -2.55 26.40 50.23
CA VAL A 28 -3.91 26.65 49.74
C VAL A 28 -4.76 25.40 50.01
N SER A 29 -5.72 25.59 50.92
CA SER A 29 -6.75 24.61 51.25
C SER A 29 -7.50 24.13 50.02
N ILE A 30 -7.53 22.83 49.80
CA ILE A 30 -8.29 22.17 48.72
C ILE A 30 -9.78 22.19 49.12
N SER A 31 -10.50 23.25 48.73
CA SER A 31 -11.95 23.27 48.64
C SER A 31 -12.38 24.26 47.60
N ASP A 32 -12.15 23.95 46.33
CA ASP A 32 -12.95 24.53 45.25
C ASP A 32 -12.97 23.50 44.10
N LYS A 33 -14.13 22.87 43.91
CA LYS A 33 -14.46 22.14 42.70
C LYS A 33 -14.34 23.17 41.55
N THR A 34 -13.22 23.13 40.85
CA THR A 34 -12.92 23.99 39.75
C THR A 34 -14.00 23.91 38.71
N ASN A 35 -14.77 24.96 38.60
CA ASN A 35 -15.54 25.32 37.42
C ASN A 35 -14.57 25.51 36.25
N ILE A 36 -14.15 24.42 35.62
CA ILE A 36 -13.61 24.45 34.25
C ILE A 36 -14.80 24.88 33.42
N PRO A 37 -14.72 26.05 32.72
CA PRO A 37 -15.84 26.51 31.93
C PRO A 37 -16.32 25.41 31.00
N ASP A 38 -17.58 24.98 31.09
CA ASP A 38 -18.17 23.95 30.22
C ASP A 38 -17.93 24.22 28.72
N ARG A 39 -17.71 25.47 28.33
CA ARG A 39 -17.35 25.87 26.98
C ARG A 39 -16.03 25.30 26.51
N LEU A 40 -14.98 25.18 27.34
CA LEU A 40 -13.70 24.59 26.94
C LEU A 40 -13.80 23.07 26.78
N TYR A 41 -14.66 22.45 27.58
CA TYR A 41 -14.90 21.01 27.49
C TYR A 41 -15.78 20.65 26.27
N VAL A 42 -16.81 21.45 26.00
CA VAL A 42 -17.69 21.31 24.83
C VAL A 42 -16.93 21.56 23.53
N ASP A 43 -16.05 22.57 23.47
CA ASP A 43 -15.24 22.84 22.27
C ASP A 43 -14.20 21.73 22.01
N SER A 44 -13.62 21.14 23.05
CA SER A 44 -12.71 20.00 22.88
C SER A 44 -13.43 18.74 22.38
N LEU A 45 -14.70 18.54 22.75
CA LEU A 45 -15.55 17.45 22.27
C LEU A 45 -16.09 17.71 20.86
N SER A 46 -16.38 18.96 20.51
CA SER A 46 -16.80 19.33 19.16
C SER A 46 -15.67 19.23 18.14
N LEU A 47 -14.43 19.55 18.52
CA LEU A 47 -13.24 19.39 17.70
C LEU A 47 -12.89 17.92 17.39
N LYS A 48 -13.33 16.97 18.23
CA LYS A 48 -13.10 15.51 18.02
C LYS A 48 -13.95 14.91 16.91
N ARG A 49 -15.00 15.58 16.43
CA ARG A 49 -16.00 14.99 15.51
C ARG A 49 -15.86 15.40 14.05
N HIS A 50 -15.03 16.36 13.68
CA HIS A 50 -15.02 16.88 12.31
C HIS A 50 -13.72 16.51 11.58
N PHE A 51 -13.84 15.59 10.62
CA PHE A 51 -12.79 15.37 9.63
C PHE A 51 -12.73 16.55 8.67
N ILE A 52 -11.53 16.83 8.17
CA ILE A 52 -11.36 17.65 6.97
C ILE A 52 -11.61 16.72 5.79
N HIS A 53 -12.67 16.99 5.03
CA HIS A 53 -12.96 16.27 3.80
C HIS A 53 -12.24 16.95 2.63
N ARG A 54 -11.74 16.15 1.70
CA ARG A 54 -10.90 16.63 0.61
C ARG A 54 -11.39 16.02 -0.71
N ILE A 55 -11.62 16.88 -1.71
CA ILE A 55 -11.93 16.48 -3.07
C ILE A 55 -10.76 16.93 -3.95
N GLY A 56 -10.13 16.04 -4.66
CA GLY A 56 -8.96 16.30 -5.49
C GLY A 56 -9.19 15.91 -6.94
N ILE A 57 -8.68 16.74 -7.84
CA ILE A 57 -8.52 16.41 -9.26
C ILE A 57 -7.03 16.44 -9.58
N GLU A 58 -6.56 15.47 -10.37
CA GLU A 58 -5.15 15.37 -10.76
C GLU A 58 -5.02 14.96 -12.22
N ALA A 59 -4.03 15.53 -12.91
CA ALA A 59 -3.56 15.08 -14.21
C ALA A 59 -2.13 14.55 -14.07
N ARG A 60 -1.83 13.44 -14.75
CA ARG A 60 -0.52 12.81 -14.70
C ARG A 60 -0.05 12.41 -16.11
N PRO A 61 0.60 13.31 -16.86
CA PRO A 61 1.38 12.90 -18.01
C PRO A 61 2.54 12.01 -17.54
N GLY A 62 2.78 10.91 -18.25
CA GLY A 62 3.76 9.91 -17.82
C GLY A 62 4.50 9.24 -18.97
N TYR A 63 5.63 8.64 -18.60
CA TYR A 63 6.47 7.82 -19.45
C TYR A 63 6.36 6.35 -19.04
N ILE A 64 6.13 5.47 -20.00
CA ILE A 64 6.05 4.02 -19.81
C ILE A 64 7.45 3.44 -20.01
N PHE A 65 7.95 2.70 -19.01
CA PHE A 65 9.25 2.06 -19.12
C PHE A 65 9.24 0.91 -20.12
N PRO A 66 10.22 0.82 -21.04
CA PRO A 66 10.31 -0.21 -22.08
C PRO A 66 10.81 -1.56 -21.52
N THR A 67 10.12 -2.07 -20.48
CA THR A 67 10.50 -3.30 -19.76
C THR A 67 10.27 -4.60 -20.56
N SER A 68 9.52 -4.54 -21.66
CA SER A 68 9.27 -5.66 -22.55
C SER A 68 9.51 -5.28 -24.00
N SER A 69 9.72 -6.26 -24.88
CA SER A 69 9.84 -6.06 -26.32
C SER A 69 8.61 -5.40 -26.94
N PHE A 70 7.42 -5.71 -26.41
CA PHE A 70 6.16 -5.09 -26.81
C PHE A 70 6.21 -3.55 -26.71
N PHE A 71 6.74 -3.01 -25.61
CA PHE A 71 6.90 -1.55 -25.44
C PHE A 71 8.02 -0.98 -26.30
N ARG A 72 9.02 -1.78 -26.67
CA ARG A 72 10.13 -1.37 -27.53
C ARG A 72 9.81 -1.37 -29.02
N GLY A 73 8.59 -1.79 -29.40
CA GLY A 73 8.13 -1.74 -30.79
C GLY A 73 7.75 -3.10 -31.39
N GLU A 74 7.90 -4.21 -30.69
CA GLU A 74 7.33 -5.51 -31.11
C GLU A 74 5.81 -5.54 -30.86
N ASN A 75 5.09 -4.69 -31.58
CA ASN A 75 3.64 -4.50 -31.48
C ASN A 75 3.06 -4.28 -32.89
N LEU A 76 1.74 -4.17 -33.00
CA LEU A 76 1.07 -4.02 -34.32
C LEU A 76 1.54 -2.80 -35.12
N ASN A 77 1.96 -1.74 -34.44
CA ASN A 77 2.34 -0.48 -35.07
C ASN A 77 3.85 -0.36 -35.33
N TRP A 78 4.65 -1.31 -34.90
CA TRP A 78 6.11 -1.32 -34.98
C TRP A 78 6.75 -0.03 -34.44
N LYS A 79 6.14 0.54 -33.39
CA LYS A 79 6.59 1.78 -32.75
C LYS A 79 6.66 1.62 -31.24
N PRO A 80 7.61 2.26 -30.57
CA PRO A 80 7.65 2.29 -29.09
C PRO A 80 6.37 2.86 -28.50
N ILE A 81 5.93 2.29 -27.37
CA ILE A 81 4.81 2.76 -26.56
C ILE A 81 5.41 3.37 -25.29
N GLU A 82 5.52 4.69 -25.25
CA GLU A 82 6.28 5.41 -24.23
C GLU A 82 5.42 6.36 -23.40
N ASN A 83 4.30 6.82 -23.94
CA ASN A 83 3.55 7.90 -23.34
C ASN A 83 2.25 7.41 -22.71
N SER A 84 1.87 8.04 -21.61
CA SER A 84 0.58 7.89 -20.97
C SER A 84 0.07 9.22 -20.41
N LEU A 85 -1.24 9.34 -20.31
CA LEU A 85 -1.90 10.42 -19.60
C LEU A 85 -2.99 9.82 -18.72
N SER A 86 -3.02 10.18 -17.43
CA SER A 86 -4.12 9.81 -16.55
C SER A 86 -4.77 11.01 -15.90
N LEU A 87 -6.09 10.91 -15.71
CA LEU A 87 -6.91 11.88 -15.01
C LEU A 87 -7.51 11.19 -13.79
N HIS A 88 -7.40 11.83 -12.62
CA HIS A 88 -7.84 11.26 -11.35
C HIS A 88 -8.89 12.17 -10.69
N LEU A 89 -9.92 11.56 -10.14
CA LEU A 89 -10.87 12.16 -9.20
C LEU A 89 -10.73 11.43 -7.86
N LYS A 90 -10.56 12.18 -6.76
CA LYS A 90 -10.23 11.65 -5.45
C LYS A 90 -11.12 12.25 -4.37
N TYR A 91 -11.58 11.42 -3.46
CA TYR A 91 -12.18 11.84 -2.20
C TYR A 91 -11.36 11.26 -1.05
N SER A 92 -11.05 12.09 -0.06
CA SER A 92 -10.38 11.66 1.17
C SER A 92 -10.85 12.42 2.39
N PHE A 93 -10.54 11.86 3.54
CA PHE A 93 -10.72 12.54 4.82
C PHE A 93 -9.39 12.51 5.59
N GLN A 94 -9.16 13.57 6.35
CA GLN A 94 -7.99 13.80 7.19
C GLN A 94 -8.45 14.03 8.62
N PHE A 95 -7.69 13.54 9.60
CA PHE A 95 -7.94 13.88 11.00
C PHE A 95 -7.72 15.37 11.23
N HIS A 96 -8.54 15.95 12.10
CA HIS A 96 -8.41 17.39 12.40
C HIS A 96 -7.03 17.68 12.99
N PRO A 97 -6.35 18.76 12.58
CA PRO A 97 -5.09 19.21 13.17
C PRO A 97 -5.21 19.31 14.70
N ASN A 98 -4.10 19.03 15.39
CA ASN A 98 -3.98 19.04 16.84
C ASN A 98 -4.61 17.87 17.60
N THR A 99 -5.28 16.93 16.93
CA THR A 99 -5.64 15.65 17.55
C THR A 99 -4.39 14.79 17.76
N TYR A 100 -4.43 13.88 18.73
CA TYR A 100 -3.31 12.97 18.95
C TYR A 100 -3.01 12.09 17.72
N THR A 101 -4.04 11.74 16.94
CA THR A 101 -3.91 10.97 15.68
C THR A 101 -3.16 11.76 14.62
N ASP A 102 -3.50 13.05 14.43
CA ASP A 102 -2.79 13.95 13.52
C ASP A 102 -1.30 14.07 13.90
N ARG A 103 -1.02 14.21 15.21
CA ARG A 103 0.36 14.30 15.71
C ARG A 103 1.15 13.00 15.48
N ILE A 104 0.55 11.83 15.77
CA ILE A 104 1.20 10.54 15.56
C ILE A 104 1.50 10.33 14.07
N TYR A 105 0.50 10.56 13.20
CA TYR A 105 0.57 10.21 11.78
C TYR A 105 0.83 11.39 10.84
N ARG A 106 1.18 12.56 11.39
CA ARG A 106 1.64 13.76 10.66
C ARG A 106 0.67 14.21 9.55
N GLY A 107 -0.60 14.38 9.89
CA GLY A 107 -1.61 14.81 8.92
C GLY A 107 -1.98 13.74 7.92
N ALA A 108 -2.01 12.49 8.35
CA ALA A 108 -2.44 11.38 7.51
C ALA A 108 -3.88 11.58 7.02
N TYR A 109 -4.07 11.28 5.75
CA TYR A 109 -5.37 11.30 5.07
C TYR A 109 -5.52 9.99 4.29
N GLN A 110 -6.76 9.55 4.15
CA GLN A 110 -7.10 8.32 3.44
C GLN A 110 -8.41 8.49 2.68
N GLY A 111 -8.56 7.73 1.59
CA GLY A 111 -9.74 7.88 0.76
C GLY A 111 -9.82 6.89 -0.39
N ILE A 112 -10.72 7.23 -1.32
CA ILE A 112 -10.98 6.47 -2.54
C ILE A 112 -10.78 7.38 -3.75
N GLY A 113 -10.23 6.82 -4.82
CA GLY A 113 -10.03 7.52 -6.07
C GLY A 113 -10.47 6.69 -7.27
N VAL A 114 -10.79 7.40 -8.34
CA VAL A 114 -11.04 6.84 -9.66
C VAL A 114 -10.07 7.51 -10.64
N ALA A 115 -9.50 6.74 -11.57
CA ALA A 115 -8.62 7.27 -12.60
C ALA A 115 -8.91 6.66 -13.96
N TYR A 116 -8.83 7.47 -14.98
CA TYR A 116 -8.88 7.05 -16.36
C TYR A 116 -7.48 7.20 -16.99
N TYR A 117 -7.01 6.14 -17.64
CA TYR A 117 -5.71 6.10 -18.28
C TYR A 117 -5.84 6.02 -19.79
N ASN A 118 -5.14 6.90 -20.51
CA ASN A 118 -4.90 6.82 -21.94
C ASN A 118 -3.42 6.46 -22.15
N MET A 119 -3.17 5.29 -22.74
CA MET A 119 -1.81 4.80 -23.03
C MET A 119 -1.42 5.09 -24.49
N TYR A 120 -2.27 5.80 -25.25
CA TYR A 120 -2.11 6.12 -26.68
C TYR A 120 -1.97 4.87 -27.60
N GLU A 121 -2.28 3.67 -27.02
CA GLU A 121 -2.28 2.37 -27.70
C GLU A 121 -3.57 1.59 -27.38
N LYS A 122 -4.71 2.22 -27.64
CA LYS A 122 -6.03 1.65 -27.39
C LYS A 122 -6.29 0.32 -28.11
N PRO A 123 -5.81 0.07 -29.36
CA PRO A 123 -6.01 -1.20 -30.04
C PRO A 123 -5.48 -2.42 -29.30
N GLN A 124 -4.32 -2.29 -28.62
CA GLN A 124 -3.65 -3.42 -27.98
C GLN A 124 -3.67 -3.39 -26.44
N LEU A 125 -3.70 -2.20 -25.83
CA LEU A 125 -3.71 -2.05 -24.35
C LEU A 125 -5.11 -1.72 -23.81
N GLY A 126 -5.94 -1.01 -24.59
CA GLY A 126 -7.16 -0.40 -24.09
C GLY A 126 -6.90 0.92 -23.38
N ASN A 127 -7.96 1.47 -22.78
CA ASN A 127 -7.90 2.66 -21.92
C ASN A 127 -8.50 2.29 -20.56
N PRO A 128 -7.70 1.85 -19.61
CA PRO A 128 -8.22 1.33 -18.35
C PRO A 128 -8.79 2.41 -17.45
N LEU A 129 -9.90 2.07 -16.80
CA LEU A 129 -10.47 2.74 -15.65
C LEU A 129 -9.95 2.06 -14.39
N THR A 130 -9.51 2.83 -13.43
CA THR A 130 -8.95 2.34 -12.16
C THR A 130 -9.77 2.85 -10.98
N VAL A 131 -10.10 1.97 -10.04
CA VAL A 131 -10.68 2.31 -8.74
C VAL A 131 -9.68 1.90 -7.66
N TYR A 132 -9.36 2.80 -6.74
CA TYR A 132 -8.32 2.56 -5.77
C TYR A 132 -8.59 3.20 -4.41
N LEU A 133 -8.08 2.57 -3.36
CA LEU A 133 -7.90 3.15 -2.05
C LEU A 133 -6.53 3.83 -2.00
N PHE A 134 -6.43 4.90 -1.23
CA PHE A 134 -5.16 5.59 -1.03
C PHE A 134 -5.00 6.12 0.39
N GLN A 135 -3.76 6.26 0.78
CA GLN A 135 -3.38 6.90 2.03
C GLN A 135 -2.10 7.69 1.79
N GLY A 136 -2.03 8.86 2.41
CA GLY A 136 -0.85 9.70 2.39
C GLY A 136 -0.64 10.41 3.71
N ALA A 137 0.57 10.94 3.89
CA ALA A 137 0.93 11.75 5.03
C ALA A 137 2.07 12.70 4.68
N ARG A 138 2.27 13.68 5.56
CA ARG A 138 3.35 14.64 5.44
C ARG A 138 4.68 14.02 5.88
N ILE A 139 5.69 14.14 5.03
CA ILE A 139 7.09 13.79 5.33
C ILE A 139 7.74 14.95 6.08
N ALA A 140 7.70 16.15 5.47
CA ALA A 140 8.34 17.35 5.99
C ALA A 140 7.47 18.58 5.74
N ARG A 141 7.59 19.59 6.62
CA ARG A 141 6.98 20.91 6.44
C ARG A 141 8.11 21.93 6.31
N PHE A 142 8.13 22.67 5.20
CA PHE A 142 9.12 23.71 4.94
C PHE A 142 8.71 25.06 5.54
N ASN A 143 7.41 25.37 5.46
CA ASN A 143 6.82 26.53 6.08
C ASN A 143 5.34 26.26 6.39
N GLN A 144 4.58 27.27 6.81
CA GLN A 144 3.16 27.13 7.17
C GLN A 144 2.30 26.63 6.01
N ARG A 145 2.68 26.90 4.74
CA ARG A 145 1.88 26.59 3.54
C ARG A 145 2.47 25.47 2.68
N LEU A 146 3.77 25.21 2.75
CA LEU A 146 4.46 24.27 1.87
C LEU A 146 4.95 23.05 2.64
N SER A 147 4.58 21.87 2.16
CA SER A 147 5.02 20.58 2.70
C SER A 147 5.37 19.57 1.62
N LEU A 148 6.27 18.66 1.93
CA LEU A 148 6.54 17.45 1.17
C LEU A 148 5.72 16.30 1.75
N ASN A 149 5.04 15.55 0.88
CA ASN A 149 4.13 14.48 1.25
C ASN A 149 4.44 13.23 0.42
N TYR A 150 4.08 12.07 0.96
CA TYR A 150 3.96 10.84 0.21
C TYR A 150 2.48 10.41 0.13
N GLU A 151 2.18 9.62 -0.88
CA GLU A 151 0.89 8.95 -1.03
C GLU A 151 1.11 7.64 -1.76
N TRP A 152 0.50 6.58 -1.28
CA TRP A 152 0.43 5.31 -1.98
C TRP A 152 -1.03 4.99 -2.31
N ASN A 153 -1.24 4.34 -3.44
CA ASN A 153 -2.55 3.93 -3.93
C ASN A 153 -2.50 2.43 -4.24
N PHE A 154 -3.58 1.74 -3.89
CA PHE A 154 -3.79 0.35 -4.21
C PHE A 154 -5.22 0.14 -4.70
N GLY A 155 -5.39 -0.59 -5.81
CA GLY A 155 -6.70 -0.82 -6.38
C GLY A 155 -6.74 -1.80 -7.53
N ALA A 156 -7.83 -1.76 -8.27
CA ALA A 156 -8.06 -2.57 -9.45
C ALA A 156 -8.33 -1.69 -10.66
N SER A 157 -7.83 -2.11 -11.81
CA SER A 157 -8.02 -1.46 -13.10
C SER A 157 -8.73 -2.38 -14.08
N PHE A 158 -9.65 -1.82 -14.85
CA PHE A 158 -10.60 -2.51 -15.74
C PHE A 158 -10.53 -1.92 -17.15
N GLY A 159 -10.91 -2.69 -18.15
CA GLY A 159 -10.95 -2.19 -19.54
C GLY A 159 -9.66 -2.42 -20.33
N TRP A 160 -8.79 -3.28 -19.83
CA TRP A 160 -7.62 -3.74 -20.54
C TRP A 160 -7.99 -4.67 -21.68
N LYS A 161 -7.18 -4.66 -22.74
CA LYS A 161 -7.18 -5.64 -23.83
C LYS A 161 -6.06 -6.65 -23.57
N PRO A 162 -6.38 -7.84 -23.03
CA PRO A 162 -5.35 -8.82 -22.67
C PRO A 162 -4.76 -9.50 -23.90
N TYR A 163 -3.65 -10.19 -23.69
CA TYR A 163 -3.06 -11.14 -24.63
C TYR A 163 -4.14 -12.12 -25.16
N HIS A 164 -4.10 -12.36 -26.45
CA HIS A 164 -4.86 -13.38 -27.16
C HIS A 164 -4.02 -13.88 -28.33
N SER A 165 -3.89 -15.20 -28.50
CA SER A 165 -3.03 -15.80 -29.52
C SER A 165 -3.26 -15.24 -30.93
N ASP A 166 -4.53 -15.00 -31.31
CA ASP A 166 -4.90 -14.58 -32.65
C ASP A 166 -5.21 -13.09 -32.77
N LEU A 167 -5.87 -12.51 -31.73
CA LEU A 167 -6.38 -11.14 -31.78
C LEU A 167 -5.43 -10.09 -31.20
N ASN A 168 -4.51 -10.50 -30.29
CA ASN A 168 -3.57 -9.59 -29.64
C ASN A 168 -2.26 -10.32 -29.23
N PRO A 169 -1.57 -10.97 -30.20
CA PRO A 169 -0.46 -11.89 -29.91
C PRO A 169 0.79 -11.19 -29.38
N TYR A 170 0.98 -9.91 -29.68
CA TYR A 170 2.15 -9.14 -29.25
C TYR A 170 2.07 -8.67 -27.78
N ASN A 171 0.86 -8.52 -27.22
CA ASN A 171 0.68 -8.01 -25.86
C ASN A 171 1.00 -9.08 -24.80
N LYS A 172 2.28 -9.39 -24.62
CA LYS A 172 2.75 -10.29 -23.56
C LYS A 172 2.83 -9.62 -22.17
N VAL A 173 2.36 -8.38 -22.06
CA VAL A 173 2.43 -7.57 -20.84
C VAL A 173 1.21 -7.76 -19.96
N ILE A 174 0.02 -7.77 -20.58
CA ILE A 174 -1.27 -7.82 -19.88
C ILE A 174 -2.00 -9.12 -20.24
N GLY A 175 -2.11 -10.04 -19.29
CA GLY A 175 -2.80 -11.33 -19.49
C GLY A 175 -4.27 -11.36 -19.09
N SER A 176 -4.79 -10.33 -18.42
CA SER A 176 -6.16 -10.30 -17.89
C SER A 176 -6.88 -8.98 -18.13
N LYS A 177 -8.23 -9.02 -18.13
CA LYS A 177 -9.08 -7.82 -18.28
C LYS A 177 -9.09 -6.94 -17.03
N VAL A 178 -8.75 -7.53 -15.87
CA VAL A 178 -8.67 -6.85 -14.58
C VAL A 178 -7.25 -7.01 -14.06
N ASN A 179 -6.63 -5.90 -13.69
CA ASN A 179 -5.26 -5.88 -13.15
C ASN A 179 -5.20 -5.08 -11.85
N ALA A 180 -4.30 -5.45 -10.96
CA ALA A 180 -3.96 -4.66 -9.80
C ALA A 180 -3.34 -3.33 -10.25
N TYR A 181 -3.61 -2.30 -9.49
CA TYR A 181 -3.05 -0.97 -9.61
C TYR A 181 -2.28 -0.63 -8.35
N LEU A 182 -1.01 -0.39 -8.50
CA LEU A 182 -0.11 0.07 -7.44
C LEU A 182 0.48 1.42 -7.87
N ASN A 183 0.46 2.39 -6.97
CA ASN A 183 1.07 3.67 -7.27
C ASN A 183 1.67 4.28 -6.00
N THR A 184 2.81 4.94 -6.15
CA THR A 184 3.46 5.71 -5.09
C THR A 184 3.79 7.09 -5.60
N ASN A 185 3.44 8.10 -4.81
CA ASN A 185 3.66 9.51 -5.14
C ASN A 185 4.53 10.17 -4.09
N PHE A 186 5.44 11.03 -4.52
CA PHE A 186 6.11 12.03 -3.70
C PHE A 186 5.81 13.40 -4.28
N TYR A 187 5.24 14.30 -3.47
CA TYR A 187 4.73 15.56 -4.00
C TYR A 187 4.80 16.70 -2.99
N PHE A 188 4.94 17.88 -3.49
CA PHE A 188 4.77 19.12 -2.75
C PHE A 188 3.29 19.47 -2.69
N ASN A 189 2.83 19.83 -1.49
CA ASN A 189 1.50 20.38 -1.25
C ASN A 189 1.64 21.83 -0.82
N TRP A 190 1.11 22.72 -1.63
CA TRP A 190 1.08 24.14 -1.36
C TRP A 190 -0.34 24.59 -1.02
N MET A 191 -0.56 25.01 0.22
CA MET A 191 -1.82 25.57 0.68
C MET A 191 -2.00 26.97 0.12
N LEU A 192 -2.79 27.13 -0.95
CA LEU A 192 -3.07 28.41 -1.59
C LEU A 192 -4.01 29.25 -0.72
N SER A 193 -5.02 28.62 -0.14
CA SER A 193 -6.02 29.22 0.74
C SER A 193 -6.51 28.22 1.78
N PRO A 194 -7.38 28.59 2.74
CA PRO A 194 -8.02 27.63 3.64
C PRO A 194 -8.76 26.50 2.91
N LYS A 195 -9.28 26.78 1.71
CA LYS A 195 -10.08 25.82 0.92
C LYS A 195 -9.30 25.09 -0.15
N PHE A 196 -8.21 25.65 -0.68
CA PHE A 196 -7.51 25.09 -1.84
C PHE A 196 -6.04 24.81 -1.59
N ASP A 197 -5.62 23.62 -2.01
CA ASP A 197 -4.21 23.22 -2.10
C ASP A 197 -3.85 22.93 -3.55
N PHE A 198 -2.67 23.36 -3.97
CA PHE A 198 -2.02 22.95 -5.20
C PHE A 198 -1.03 21.84 -4.88
N THR A 199 -1.01 20.79 -5.71
CA THR A 199 -0.10 19.65 -5.53
C THR A 199 0.69 19.40 -6.80
N THR A 200 2.01 19.19 -6.68
CA THR A 200 2.87 18.81 -7.80
C THR A 200 3.99 17.88 -7.33
N GLY A 201 4.34 16.90 -8.15
CA GLY A 201 5.34 15.92 -7.78
C GLY A 201 5.49 14.80 -8.80
N VAL A 202 5.98 13.66 -8.34
CA VAL A 202 6.27 12.49 -9.17
C VAL A 202 5.42 11.31 -8.71
N ALA A 203 4.91 10.55 -9.65
CA ALA A 203 4.12 9.35 -9.44
C ALA A 203 4.75 8.16 -10.15
N VAL A 204 4.96 7.05 -9.46
CA VAL A 204 5.39 5.77 -10.05
C VAL A 204 4.21 4.82 -10.01
N THR A 205 3.86 4.24 -11.14
CA THR A 205 2.68 3.38 -11.29
C THR A 205 3.08 2.00 -11.82
N HIS A 206 2.45 0.97 -11.27
CA HIS A 206 2.58 -0.41 -11.71
C HIS A 206 1.20 -1.04 -11.92
N PHE A 207 1.04 -1.72 -13.07
CA PHE A 207 -0.13 -2.55 -13.37
C PHE A 207 0.32 -3.98 -13.61
N SER A 208 -0.34 -4.96 -12.97
CA SER A 208 -0.14 -6.37 -13.20
C SER A 208 -1.34 -7.18 -12.69
N ASN A 209 -1.48 -8.41 -13.15
CA ASN A 209 -2.55 -9.28 -12.65
C ASN A 209 -2.14 -10.10 -11.42
N GLY A 210 -0.99 -9.79 -10.80
CA GLY A 210 -0.51 -10.53 -9.63
C GLY A 210 -0.17 -11.99 -9.94
N ASN A 211 0.22 -12.26 -11.18
CA ASN A 211 0.55 -13.59 -11.70
C ASN A 211 -0.63 -14.61 -11.65
N THR A 212 -1.86 -14.10 -11.63
CA THR A 212 -3.06 -14.95 -11.68
C THR A 212 -3.33 -15.52 -13.07
N LYS A 213 -2.76 -14.91 -14.13
CA LYS A 213 -2.86 -15.37 -15.50
C LYS A 213 -1.64 -14.96 -16.32
N PHE A 214 -0.96 -15.94 -16.91
CA PHE A 214 0.11 -15.71 -17.89
C PHE A 214 -0.47 -15.24 -19.25
N PRO A 215 0.22 -14.33 -20.00
CA PRO A 215 1.43 -13.60 -19.65
C PRO A 215 1.17 -12.43 -18.69
N ASN A 216 2.20 -12.02 -17.92
CA ASN A 216 2.10 -10.94 -16.96
C ASN A 216 3.46 -10.24 -16.75
N ALA A 217 4.02 -9.66 -17.81
CA ALA A 217 5.24 -8.86 -17.67
C ALA A 217 4.99 -7.55 -16.89
N GLY A 218 3.74 -7.09 -16.83
CA GLY A 218 3.33 -5.87 -16.15
C GLY A 218 3.71 -4.60 -16.89
N LEU A 219 3.04 -3.49 -16.53
CA LEU A 219 3.31 -2.16 -17.06
C LEU A 219 3.81 -1.26 -15.92
N ASN A 220 4.96 -0.65 -16.13
CA ASN A 220 5.55 0.32 -15.21
C ASN A 220 5.62 1.68 -15.87
N SER A 221 5.26 2.75 -15.15
CA SER A 221 5.38 4.11 -15.64
C SER A 221 5.77 5.09 -14.53
N ILE A 222 6.40 6.19 -14.94
CA ILE A 222 6.67 7.35 -14.11
C ILE A 222 5.94 8.55 -14.70
N GLY A 223 5.32 9.37 -13.86
CA GLY A 223 4.57 10.53 -14.33
C GLY A 223 4.77 11.76 -13.46
N LEU A 224 4.61 12.93 -14.06
CA LEU A 224 4.47 14.19 -13.34
C LEU A 224 3.04 14.29 -12.80
N LYS A 225 2.91 14.45 -11.49
CA LYS A 225 1.63 14.70 -10.83
C LYS A 225 1.38 16.20 -10.74
N VAL A 226 0.23 16.67 -11.22
CA VAL A 226 -0.26 18.03 -11.02
C VAL A 226 -1.71 17.97 -10.59
N GLY A 227 -2.08 18.65 -9.51
CA GLY A 227 -3.44 18.55 -8.99
C GLY A 227 -3.88 19.74 -8.16
N LEU A 228 -5.19 19.83 -7.98
CA LEU A 228 -5.87 20.78 -7.13
C LEU A 228 -6.75 20.02 -6.14
N VAL A 229 -6.69 20.40 -4.86
CA VAL A 229 -7.48 19.79 -3.79
C VAL A 229 -8.35 20.84 -3.13
N TYR A 230 -9.65 20.60 -3.09
CA TYR A 230 -10.63 21.39 -2.34
C TYR A 230 -10.84 20.76 -0.95
N ASN A 231 -10.67 21.57 0.11
CA ASN A 231 -10.81 21.14 1.50
C ASN A 231 -12.12 21.68 2.09
N ILE A 232 -12.93 20.76 2.61
CA ILE A 232 -14.20 21.08 3.30
C ILE A 232 -13.92 20.98 4.81
N ASN A 233 -14.45 21.95 5.59
CA ASN A 233 -14.28 22.04 7.06
C ASN A 233 -12.83 22.33 7.52
N ARG A 234 -11.93 22.78 6.63
CA ARG A 234 -10.63 23.30 7.03
C ARG A 234 -10.74 24.77 7.42
N LYS A 235 -10.47 25.07 8.67
CA LYS A 235 -10.52 26.42 9.20
C LYS A 235 -9.20 27.17 8.95
N GLU A 236 -9.22 28.50 9.00
CA GLU A 236 -8.03 29.36 8.84
C GLU A 236 -6.96 29.11 9.90
N GLU A 237 -7.37 28.71 11.10
CA GLU A 237 -6.48 28.32 12.20
C GLU A 237 -5.46 27.20 11.81
N CYS A 238 -5.73 26.45 10.74
CA CYS A 238 -4.77 25.46 10.22
C CYS A 238 -3.45 26.09 9.73
N PHE A 239 -3.41 27.40 9.50
CA PHE A 239 -2.20 28.15 9.13
C PHE A 239 -1.43 28.68 10.35
N ALA A 240 -2.06 28.76 11.51
CA ALA A 240 -1.42 29.21 12.74
C ALA A 240 -0.72 28.07 13.47
N LYS A 241 0.25 28.41 14.34
CA LYS A 241 0.72 27.43 15.31
C LYS A 241 -0.40 27.11 16.29
N PRO A 242 -0.67 25.83 16.58
CA PRO A 242 -1.73 25.48 17.51
C PRO A 242 -1.42 26.00 18.91
N LEU A 243 -2.35 26.71 19.50
CA LEU A 243 -2.27 27.18 20.91
C LEU A 243 -2.33 25.99 21.87
N TYR A 244 -3.03 24.93 21.51
CA TYR A 244 -3.16 23.71 22.31
C TYR A 244 -2.93 22.47 21.43
N GLN A 245 -2.18 21.49 21.97
CA GLN A 245 -1.94 20.21 21.31
C GLN A 245 -2.39 19.08 22.24
N SER A 246 -3.30 18.22 21.78
CA SER A 246 -3.70 17.04 22.53
C SER A 246 -2.47 16.19 22.87
N PRO A 247 -2.28 15.78 24.13
CA PRO A 247 -1.17 14.91 24.49
C PRO A 247 -1.28 13.57 23.75
N VAL A 248 -0.13 13.06 23.31
CA VAL A 248 -0.07 11.72 22.72
C VAL A 248 0.04 10.70 23.85
N PRO A 249 -0.94 9.78 24.01
CA PRO A 249 -0.91 8.75 25.03
C PRO A 249 0.36 7.89 24.90
N LYS A 250 0.92 7.43 26.01
CA LYS A 250 2.02 6.48 26.01
C LYS A 250 1.57 5.18 25.35
N PHE A 251 2.30 4.70 24.36
CA PHE A 251 1.96 3.46 23.67
C PHE A 251 2.29 2.24 24.56
N PRO A 252 1.33 1.32 24.79
CA PRO A 252 1.57 0.09 25.53
C PRO A 252 2.34 -0.90 24.63
N ARG A 253 3.64 -1.03 24.79
CA ARG A 253 4.43 -2.04 24.08
C ARG A 253 3.91 -3.44 24.42
N HIS A 254 3.71 -4.28 23.41
CA HIS A 254 3.14 -5.62 23.58
C HIS A 254 3.45 -6.51 22.38
N ILE A 255 3.25 -7.81 22.55
CA ILE A 255 3.22 -8.77 21.46
C ILE A 255 1.78 -8.96 21.04
N SER A 256 1.48 -8.80 19.75
CA SER A 256 0.22 -9.23 19.11
C SER A 256 0.49 -10.45 18.24
N TYR A 257 -0.56 -11.22 17.97
CA TYR A 257 -0.46 -12.42 17.13
C TYR A 257 -1.39 -12.24 15.93
N ASP A 258 -0.81 -12.21 14.74
CA ASP A 258 -1.57 -12.11 13.50
C ASP A 258 -1.70 -13.51 12.88
N LEU A 259 -2.93 -13.97 12.65
CA LEU A 259 -3.24 -15.15 11.84
C LEU A 259 -3.90 -14.68 10.55
N VAL A 260 -3.31 -15.02 9.41
CA VAL A 260 -3.83 -14.73 8.08
C VAL A 260 -4.18 -16.05 7.40
N LEU A 261 -5.37 -16.13 6.82
CA LEU A 261 -5.77 -17.18 5.89
C LEU A 261 -5.97 -16.54 4.53
N PHE A 262 -5.32 -17.09 3.51
CA PHE A 262 -5.38 -16.52 2.16
C PHE A 262 -5.63 -17.57 1.09
N GLY A 263 -6.16 -17.11 -0.04
CA GLY A 263 -6.33 -17.90 -1.23
C GLY A 263 -6.21 -17.05 -2.48
N SER A 264 -5.89 -17.70 -3.59
CA SER A 264 -5.91 -17.15 -4.93
C SER A 264 -5.99 -18.25 -5.97
N TRP A 265 -5.86 -17.87 -7.22
CA TRP A 265 -5.79 -18.81 -8.34
C TRP A 265 -4.68 -18.39 -9.29
N ARG A 266 -4.13 -19.35 -10.03
CA ARG A 266 -3.04 -19.10 -10.95
C ARG A 266 -3.16 -19.94 -12.22
N ARG A 267 -3.14 -19.27 -13.38
CA ARG A 267 -2.85 -19.90 -14.67
C ARG A 267 -1.39 -19.65 -15.01
N LYS A 268 -0.60 -20.65 -14.77
CA LYS A 268 0.87 -20.57 -14.87
C LYS A 268 1.31 -20.64 -16.34
N GLY A 269 2.40 -19.95 -16.68
CA GLY A 269 3.17 -20.22 -17.88
C GLY A 269 4.01 -21.49 -17.67
N VAL A 270 3.82 -22.49 -18.50
CA VAL A 270 4.60 -23.73 -18.50
C VAL A 270 5.55 -23.71 -19.69
N THR A 271 6.80 -24.03 -19.46
CA THR A 271 7.82 -24.11 -20.52
C THR A 271 7.59 -25.37 -21.34
N ILE A 272 7.54 -25.21 -22.67
CA ILE A 272 7.42 -26.29 -23.64
C ILE A 272 8.54 -26.16 -24.69
N GLY A 273 8.90 -27.30 -25.33
CA GLY A 273 9.87 -27.34 -26.42
C GLY A 273 11.17 -26.58 -26.13
N GLU A 274 11.57 -25.73 -27.07
CA GLU A 274 12.83 -24.96 -27.02
C GLU A 274 12.73 -23.71 -26.10
N GLY A 275 12.00 -23.78 -24.99
CA GLY A 275 11.90 -22.67 -24.02
C GLY A 275 10.72 -21.73 -24.23
N GLN A 276 9.76 -22.07 -25.08
CA GLN A 276 8.51 -21.34 -25.21
C GLN A 276 7.66 -21.51 -23.96
N MET A 277 6.95 -20.46 -23.55
CA MET A 277 6.02 -20.50 -22.43
C MET A 277 4.58 -20.42 -22.93
N VAL A 278 3.77 -21.40 -22.53
CA VAL A 278 2.33 -21.46 -22.83
C VAL A 278 1.55 -21.39 -21.52
N ALA A 279 0.44 -20.65 -21.53
CA ALA A 279 -0.43 -20.59 -20.37
C ALA A 279 -1.14 -21.94 -20.15
N SER A 280 -1.14 -22.44 -18.92
CA SER A 280 -1.93 -23.62 -18.57
C SER A 280 -3.41 -23.40 -18.89
N PRO A 281 -4.12 -24.40 -19.40
CA PRO A 281 -5.54 -24.27 -19.77
C PRO A 281 -6.43 -24.07 -18.53
N GLU A 282 -6.01 -24.64 -17.39
CA GLU A 282 -6.73 -24.56 -16.12
C GLU A 282 -6.14 -23.51 -15.18
N ALA A 283 -6.97 -23.00 -14.28
CA ALA A 283 -6.55 -22.22 -13.14
C ALA A 283 -6.37 -23.13 -11.93
N TYR A 284 -5.20 -23.08 -11.33
CA TYR A 284 -4.87 -23.85 -10.13
C TYR A 284 -5.08 -23.02 -8.86
N PRO A 285 -5.64 -23.61 -7.79
CA PRO A 285 -5.81 -22.91 -6.52
C PRO A 285 -4.46 -22.74 -5.81
N VAL A 286 -4.34 -21.60 -5.13
CA VAL A 286 -3.29 -21.34 -4.15
C VAL A 286 -3.96 -21.04 -2.83
N LEU A 287 -3.64 -21.78 -1.78
CA LEU A 287 -4.20 -21.64 -0.45
C LEU A 287 -3.08 -21.61 0.58
N GLY A 288 -3.23 -20.82 1.62
CA GLY A 288 -2.18 -20.76 2.64
C GLY A 288 -2.55 -20.00 3.89
N PHE A 289 -1.60 -19.98 4.80
CA PHE A 289 -1.70 -19.25 6.06
C PHE A 289 -0.38 -18.57 6.43
N ASN A 290 -0.48 -17.52 7.25
CA ASN A 290 0.64 -16.94 7.97
C ASN A 290 0.26 -16.81 9.44
N PHE A 291 1.13 -17.26 10.35
CA PHE A 291 0.98 -17.03 11.79
C PHE A 291 2.19 -16.26 12.29
N ALA A 292 1.96 -15.03 12.75
CA ALA A 292 3.03 -14.09 13.08
C ALA A 292 2.86 -13.47 14.48
N PRO A 293 3.67 -13.87 15.47
CA PRO A 293 3.90 -13.07 16.66
C PRO A 293 4.69 -11.80 16.30
N MET A 294 4.07 -10.62 16.59
CA MET A 294 4.57 -9.31 16.23
C MET A 294 4.80 -8.45 17.48
N TYR A 295 6.02 -8.00 17.72
CA TYR A 295 6.31 -7.02 18.77
C TYR A 295 5.99 -5.62 18.28
N ASN A 296 5.12 -4.92 19.01
CA ASN A 296 4.67 -3.57 18.71
C ASN A 296 5.52 -2.57 19.48
N PHE A 297 6.48 -1.91 18.81
CA PHE A 297 7.42 -0.96 19.41
C PHE A 297 6.76 0.36 19.79
N GLY A 298 5.75 0.77 19.01
CA GLY A 298 5.05 2.03 19.14
C GLY A 298 3.88 2.11 18.17
N TYR A 299 3.37 3.31 17.94
CA TYR A 299 2.22 3.53 17.09
C TYR A 299 2.42 3.18 15.61
N LYS A 300 3.68 3.23 15.11
CA LYS A 300 3.97 3.15 13.68
C LYS A 300 4.67 1.87 13.25
N PHE A 301 5.39 1.22 14.14
CA PHE A 301 6.26 0.11 13.77
C PHE A 301 6.03 -1.10 14.63
N ARG A 302 6.01 -2.24 13.97
CA ARG A 302 6.05 -3.55 14.60
C ARG A 302 6.90 -4.50 13.76
N ALA A 303 7.53 -5.46 14.40
CA ALA A 303 8.32 -6.49 13.76
C ALA A 303 8.17 -7.81 14.49
N GLY A 304 8.44 -8.90 13.80
CA GLY A 304 8.30 -10.23 14.38
C GLY A 304 8.76 -11.32 13.41
N ILE A 305 8.39 -12.53 13.73
CA ILE A 305 8.63 -13.71 12.90
C ILE A 305 7.28 -14.29 12.46
N SER A 306 7.26 -15.07 11.38
CA SER A 306 6.07 -15.70 10.86
C SER A 306 6.36 -17.14 10.45
N LEU A 307 5.43 -18.03 10.77
CA LEU A 307 5.32 -19.34 10.15
C LEU A 307 4.39 -19.21 8.95
N ASP A 308 4.86 -19.60 7.76
CA ASP A 308 4.19 -19.40 6.49
C ASP A 308 3.97 -20.75 5.81
N GLY A 309 2.71 -21.14 5.61
CA GLY A 309 2.36 -22.37 4.90
C GLY A 309 1.61 -22.06 3.61
N VAL A 310 1.94 -22.77 2.53
CA VAL A 310 1.25 -22.66 1.24
C VAL A 310 1.09 -24.00 0.56
N TYR A 311 -0.08 -24.19 -0.04
CA TYR A 311 -0.34 -25.13 -1.11
C TYR A 311 -0.52 -24.33 -2.40
N ASP A 312 0.39 -24.52 -3.37
CA ASP A 312 0.28 -23.93 -4.72
C ASP A 312 0.02 -25.04 -5.73
N GLY A 313 -1.23 -25.22 -6.11
CA GLY A 313 -1.65 -26.24 -7.07
C GLY A 313 -1.05 -26.06 -8.48
N SER A 314 -0.45 -24.89 -8.78
CA SER A 314 0.27 -24.64 -10.03
C SER A 314 1.76 -25.02 -9.95
N ALA A 315 2.29 -25.23 -8.74
CA ALA A 315 3.70 -25.51 -8.58
C ALA A 315 4.10 -26.82 -9.23
N ASN A 316 5.21 -26.76 -9.97
CA ASN A 316 5.79 -27.91 -10.65
C ASN A 316 4.86 -28.62 -11.67
N VAL A 317 3.81 -27.93 -12.15
CA VAL A 317 3.02 -28.41 -13.31
C VAL A 317 3.91 -28.40 -14.54
N TYR A 318 3.84 -29.45 -15.35
CA TYR A 318 4.68 -29.65 -16.51
C TYR A 318 3.88 -30.24 -17.70
N SER A 319 4.42 -30.12 -18.91
CA SER A 319 3.90 -30.74 -20.11
C SER A 319 4.79 -31.95 -20.45
N PRO A 320 4.27 -33.19 -20.39
CA PRO A 320 5.08 -34.40 -20.63
C PRO A 320 5.44 -34.58 -22.10
N ASP A 321 4.59 -34.09 -23.01
CA ASP A 321 4.79 -34.15 -24.45
C ASP A 321 5.75 -33.06 -24.99
N GLY A 322 6.02 -32.03 -24.18
CA GLY A 322 6.82 -30.87 -24.57
C GLY A 322 6.18 -29.97 -25.62
N TYR A 323 4.96 -30.24 -26.06
CA TYR A 323 4.22 -29.43 -27.06
C TYR A 323 3.12 -28.59 -26.44
N GLY A 324 2.69 -28.89 -25.20
CA GLY A 324 1.64 -28.14 -24.50
C GLY A 324 0.23 -28.62 -24.79
N ASP A 325 0.08 -29.83 -25.31
CA ASP A 325 -1.23 -30.47 -25.56
C ASP A 325 -1.77 -31.09 -24.27
N GLU A 326 -0.88 -31.59 -23.40
CA GLU A 326 -1.19 -32.17 -22.10
C GLU A 326 -0.44 -31.49 -20.95
N PHE A 327 -1.14 -31.27 -19.83
CA PHE A 327 -0.55 -30.68 -18.61
C PHE A 327 -0.82 -31.59 -17.41
N LEU A 328 0.24 -32.02 -16.76
CA LEU A 328 0.18 -32.91 -15.60
C LEU A 328 0.54 -32.20 -14.32
N LYS A 329 -0.18 -32.56 -13.25
CA LYS A 329 0.10 -32.12 -11.87
C LYS A 329 1.02 -33.14 -11.20
N PRO A 330 2.06 -32.70 -10.50
CA PRO A 330 2.84 -33.58 -9.65
C PRO A 330 2.03 -34.01 -8.42
N SER A 331 2.60 -34.87 -7.58
CA SER A 331 2.03 -35.24 -6.28
C SER A 331 1.91 -34.01 -5.38
N ALA A 332 0.89 -33.98 -4.50
CA ALA A 332 0.61 -32.85 -3.60
C ALA A 332 1.83 -32.42 -2.74
N GLY A 333 2.70 -33.37 -2.37
CA GLY A 333 3.94 -33.05 -1.64
C GLY A 333 4.91 -32.16 -2.41
N LYS A 334 4.85 -32.13 -3.75
CA LYS A 334 5.64 -31.22 -4.60
C LYS A 334 4.98 -29.84 -4.78
N GLN A 335 3.79 -29.65 -4.22
CA GLN A 335 3.00 -28.42 -4.29
C GLN A 335 2.83 -27.74 -2.93
N LEU A 336 3.43 -28.33 -1.87
CA LEU A 336 3.40 -27.79 -0.51
C LEU A 336 4.73 -27.16 -0.13
N ALA A 337 4.67 -26.04 0.57
CA ALA A 337 5.81 -25.45 1.24
C ALA A 337 5.45 -24.96 2.63
N LEU A 338 6.40 -25.08 3.55
CA LEU A 338 6.35 -24.50 4.88
C LEU A 338 7.64 -23.72 5.12
N GLY A 339 7.50 -22.46 5.46
CA GLY A 339 8.61 -21.52 5.63
C GLY A 339 8.55 -20.73 6.91
N VAL A 340 9.65 -20.07 7.23
CA VAL A 340 9.77 -19.11 8.32
C VAL A 340 10.28 -17.79 7.75
N SER A 341 9.67 -16.68 8.17
CA SER A 341 10.07 -15.33 7.73
C SER A 341 10.18 -14.33 8.87
N GLY A 342 11.12 -13.40 8.74
CA GLY A 342 11.13 -12.15 9.48
C GLY A 342 10.15 -11.17 8.87
N ARG A 343 9.38 -10.46 9.69
CA ARG A 343 8.37 -9.48 9.29
C ARG A 343 8.66 -8.10 9.86
N ALA A 344 8.48 -7.07 9.05
CA ALA A 344 8.47 -5.68 9.50
C ALA A 344 7.26 -4.96 8.90
N GLU A 345 6.57 -4.17 9.72
CA GLU A 345 5.32 -3.52 9.32
C GLU A 345 5.29 -2.07 9.76
N TYR A 346 4.82 -1.21 8.87
CA TYR A 346 4.52 0.19 9.12
C TYR A 346 3.01 0.38 9.26
N VAL A 347 2.59 0.78 10.46
CA VAL A 347 1.18 0.94 10.83
C VAL A 347 0.75 2.37 10.59
N MET A 348 -0.35 2.53 9.90
CA MET A 348 -1.02 3.80 9.59
C MET A 348 -2.49 3.72 10.02
N PRO A 349 -3.23 4.84 10.06
CA PRO A 349 -4.67 4.76 10.25
C PRO A 349 -5.33 3.90 9.15
N TYR A 350 -6.09 2.89 9.55
CA TYR A 350 -6.81 1.93 8.70
C TYR A 350 -5.94 0.99 7.85
N PHE A 351 -4.65 1.25 7.71
CA PHE A 351 -3.77 0.50 6.82
C PHE A 351 -2.48 0.10 7.51
N THR A 352 -1.97 -1.05 7.13
CA THR A 352 -0.62 -1.48 7.53
C THR A 352 0.08 -2.02 6.29
N VAL A 353 1.27 -1.50 6.00
CA VAL A 353 2.13 -2.03 4.94
C VAL A 353 3.23 -2.87 5.59
N GLY A 354 3.41 -4.07 5.11
CA GLY A 354 4.39 -5.03 5.63
C GLY A 354 5.32 -5.58 4.56
N ILE A 355 6.52 -5.90 5.00
CA ILE A 355 7.50 -6.67 4.24
C ILE A 355 7.89 -7.91 5.03
N GLY A 356 8.18 -8.99 4.32
CA GLY A 356 8.69 -10.24 4.88
C GLY A 356 9.85 -10.78 4.07
N LEU A 357 10.85 -11.32 4.75
CA LEU A 357 11.96 -12.06 4.15
C LEU A 357 12.00 -13.43 4.80
N GLY A 358 11.92 -14.50 4.01
CA GLY A 358 11.78 -15.84 4.53
C GLY A 358 12.49 -16.91 3.73
N THR A 359 12.55 -18.07 4.35
CA THR A 359 13.04 -19.28 3.72
C THR A 359 12.07 -20.43 3.93
N ASN A 360 11.79 -21.20 2.87
CA ASN A 360 11.05 -22.44 2.96
C ASN A 360 11.96 -23.52 3.56
N VAL A 361 11.56 -24.09 4.69
CA VAL A 361 12.27 -25.18 5.37
C VAL A 361 11.77 -26.55 4.91
N ILE A 362 10.54 -26.63 4.43
CA ILE A 362 9.96 -27.81 3.80
C ILE A 362 9.43 -27.38 2.44
N HIS A 363 10.01 -27.92 1.37
CA HIS A 363 9.58 -27.70 -0.01
C HIS A 363 10.25 -28.72 -0.95
N ALA A 364 9.67 -28.96 -2.12
CA ALA A 364 10.21 -29.90 -3.11
C ALA A 364 11.11 -29.24 -4.17
N GLY A 365 11.35 -27.94 -4.08
CA GLY A 365 12.09 -27.19 -5.10
C GLY A 365 11.26 -26.85 -6.34
N GLY A 366 11.91 -26.55 -7.46
CA GLY A 366 11.27 -26.09 -8.69
C GLY A 366 10.65 -24.70 -8.50
N ASP A 367 9.34 -24.59 -8.64
CA ASP A 367 8.61 -23.32 -8.46
C ASP A 367 8.55 -22.87 -7.00
N LEU A 368 8.75 -23.78 -6.05
CA LEU A 368 8.81 -23.49 -4.62
C LEU A 368 10.27 -23.30 -4.20
N LYS A 369 10.83 -22.13 -4.47
CA LYS A 369 12.23 -21.81 -4.12
C LYS A 369 12.41 -21.69 -2.61
N SER A 370 13.66 -21.90 -2.16
CA SER A 370 14.01 -21.77 -0.74
C SER A 370 13.79 -20.35 -0.22
N PHE A 371 14.27 -19.34 -0.92
CA PHE A 371 14.18 -17.95 -0.48
C PHE A 371 12.99 -17.23 -1.10
N TYR A 372 12.22 -16.49 -0.27
CA TYR A 372 11.06 -15.74 -0.71
C TYR A 372 10.92 -14.41 0.01
N GLN A 373 10.18 -13.50 -0.62
CA GLN A 373 9.79 -12.21 -0.04
C GLN A 373 8.27 -12.09 -0.05
N ILE A 374 7.74 -11.37 0.94
CA ILE A 374 6.32 -11.03 1.00
C ILE A 374 6.17 -9.53 1.10
N LEU A 375 5.35 -8.98 0.22
CA LEU A 375 4.80 -7.63 0.35
C LEU A 375 3.35 -7.77 0.80
N ALA A 376 2.92 -7.02 1.79
CA ALA A 376 1.57 -7.12 2.31
C ALA A 376 0.95 -5.74 2.59
N LEU A 377 -0.31 -5.60 2.23
CA LEU A 377 -1.20 -4.53 2.65
C LEU A 377 -2.29 -5.15 3.52
N LYS A 378 -2.45 -4.65 4.73
CA LYS A 378 -3.54 -5.00 5.64
C LYS A 378 -4.48 -3.82 5.75
N ILE A 379 -5.77 -4.04 5.52
CA ILE A 379 -6.83 -3.02 5.64
C ILE A 379 -7.66 -3.36 6.87
N GLU A 380 -7.57 -2.54 7.89
CA GLU A 380 -8.23 -2.76 9.20
C GLU A 380 -9.74 -2.64 9.04
N VAL A 381 -10.47 -3.73 9.30
CA VAL A 381 -11.95 -3.78 9.28
C VAL A 381 -12.49 -3.55 10.68
N THR A 382 -11.91 -4.25 11.66
CA THR A 382 -12.23 -4.07 13.08
C THR A 382 -10.91 -3.95 13.87
N ARG A 383 -11.01 -3.84 15.19
CA ARG A 383 -9.82 -3.84 16.05
C ARG A 383 -9.01 -5.14 15.96
N SER A 384 -9.67 -6.26 15.66
CA SER A 384 -9.08 -7.60 15.67
C SER A 384 -9.16 -8.31 14.34
N SER A 385 -9.66 -7.68 13.27
CA SER A 385 -9.72 -8.27 11.94
C SER A 385 -9.34 -7.29 10.85
N PHE A 386 -8.74 -7.81 9.78
CA PHE A 386 -8.30 -7.03 8.63
C PHE A 386 -8.40 -7.85 7.34
N LEU A 387 -8.58 -7.15 6.22
CA LEU A 387 -8.36 -7.72 4.90
C LEU A 387 -6.86 -7.79 4.65
N HIS A 388 -6.41 -8.90 4.08
CA HIS A 388 -5.03 -9.12 3.70
C HIS A 388 -4.89 -9.20 2.19
N ILE A 389 -4.01 -8.37 1.65
CA ILE A 389 -3.61 -8.38 0.25
C ILE A 389 -2.10 -8.50 0.25
N GLY A 390 -1.62 -9.70 0.03
CA GLY A 390 -0.20 -10.02 0.01
C GLY A 390 0.28 -10.46 -1.37
N TYR A 391 1.57 -10.40 -1.56
CA TYR A 391 2.22 -10.86 -2.75
C TYR A 391 3.52 -11.57 -2.40
N ASN A 392 3.62 -12.84 -2.79
CA ASN A 392 4.84 -13.62 -2.65
C ASN A 392 5.73 -13.39 -3.87
N LEU A 393 7.00 -13.08 -3.62
CA LEU A 393 8.04 -12.86 -4.60
C LEU A 393 9.17 -13.86 -4.36
N GLN A 394 9.91 -14.18 -5.41
CA GLN A 394 11.14 -14.94 -5.39
C GLN A 394 12.25 -14.09 -6.02
N ASP A 395 13.48 -14.27 -5.55
CA ASP A 395 14.66 -13.56 -6.08
C ASP A 395 14.47 -12.02 -6.21
N PHE A 396 13.62 -11.41 -5.35
CA PHE A 396 13.25 -9.98 -5.28
C PHE A 396 12.54 -9.42 -6.52
N HIS A 397 12.39 -10.16 -7.59
CA HIS A 397 11.78 -9.67 -8.83
C HIS A 397 10.81 -10.67 -9.47
N ASP A 398 10.94 -11.95 -9.21
CA ASP A 398 10.08 -12.96 -9.81
C ASP A 398 8.75 -13.05 -9.07
N PRO A 399 7.64 -12.67 -9.72
CA PRO A 399 6.32 -12.78 -9.11
C PRO A 399 5.93 -14.27 -8.96
N ASN A 400 5.52 -14.66 -7.75
CA ASN A 400 5.07 -16.03 -7.53
C ASN A 400 3.53 -16.07 -7.47
N TYR A 401 2.92 -15.72 -6.33
CA TYR A 401 1.46 -15.80 -6.20
C TYR A 401 0.89 -14.65 -5.36
N LEU A 402 -0.37 -14.33 -5.64
CA LEU A 402 -1.18 -13.37 -4.91
C LEU A 402 -1.75 -14.04 -3.65
N MET A 403 -1.84 -13.30 -2.55
CA MET A 403 -2.34 -13.74 -1.26
C MET A 403 -3.53 -12.86 -0.87
N LEU A 404 -4.75 -13.24 -1.27
CA LEU A 404 -5.97 -12.52 -0.93
C LEU A 404 -6.65 -13.23 0.24
N GLY A 405 -6.95 -12.51 1.33
CA GLY A 405 -7.51 -13.19 2.47
C GLY A 405 -7.94 -12.28 3.62
N PHE A 406 -8.18 -12.92 4.73
CA PHE A 406 -8.58 -12.30 5.98
C PHE A 406 -7.54 -12.61 7.05
N GLY A 407 -7.29 -11.60 7.90
CA GLY A 407 -6.43 -11.76 9.06
C GLY A 407 -7.16 -11.44 10.35
N PHE A 408 -6.76 -12.16 11.40
CA PHE A 408 -7.20 -11.94 12.75
C PHE A 408 -6.00 -11.57 13.61
N ARG A 409 -6.18 -10.55 14.45
CA ARG A 409 -5.16 -10.07 15.38
C ARG A 409 -5.60 -10.25 16.81
N PHE A 410 -4.88 -11.07 17.54
CA PHE A 410 -5.06 -11.30 18.95
C PHE A 410 -4.16 -10.41 19.79
N ASN A 411 -4.58 -10.08 21.01
CA ASN A 411 -3.85 -9.23 21.94
C ASN A 411 -3.47 -7.84 21.36
N ASN A 412 -4.37 -7.26 20.56
CA ASN A 412 -4.19 -5.93 20.01
C ASN A 412 -4.48 -4.85 21.05
N LYS A 413 -3.46 -4.08 21.46
CA LYS A 413 -3.55 -2.97 22.42
C LYS A 413 -3.48 -1.59 21.75
N TYR A 414 -3.59 -1.51 20.43
CA TYR A 414 -3.68 -0.22 19.74
C TYR A 414 -4.93 0.54 20.19
N PRO A 415 -4.82 1.85 20.43
CA PRO A 415 -6.00 2.68 20.67
C PRO A 415 -6.94 2.61 19.47
N THR A 416 -8.25 2.51 19.72
CA THR A 416 -9.25 2.55 18.65
C THR A 416 -9.45 3.98 18.21
N PHE A 417 -9.25 4.26 16.91
CA PHE A 417 -9.51 5.57 16.32
C PHE A 417 -11.02 5.85 16.14
N HIS A 418 -11.87 4.83 16.37
CA HIS A 418 -13.30 4.88 16.11
C HIS A 418 -14.18 5.10 17.36
N ARG A 419 -13.60 5.29 18.52
CA ARG A 419 -14.39 5.56 19.73
C ARG A 419 -14.11 6.94 20.28
N ARG A 420 -15.05 7.79 20.03
CA ARG A 420 -15.73 8.89 20.71
C ARG A 420 -15.87 10.14 19.89
#